data_a0e406b7f8b44299576906a4722f9f5e
#
_entry.id   a0e406b7f8b44299576906a4722f9f5e
#
_cell.length_a   1.000
_cell.length_b   1.000
_cell.length_c   1.000
_cell.angle_alpha   90.00
_cell.angle_beta   90.00
_cell.angle_gamma   90.00
#
_symmetry.space_group_name_H-M   'P 1'
#
loop_
_entity.id
_entity.type
_entity.pdbx_description
1 polymer ?
#
loop_
_entity_poly.entity_id
_entity_poly.type
_entity_poly.pdbx_seq_one_letter_code
_entity_poly.pdbx_strand_id
1 'polypeptide(L)'
;MLAITQEQLDAVVREAYDHAHACCHYAPTDRSFPVGEDGKMDCTGLMLRALWWAGYVDRAMNCDEADQLMGDLGFVKSTDINDVYTHHGFVQWCEPHNVGTEHVNHTYYSLGGDGRTISKYDTGSDPRIDAVQPYVGVPVDEWGGTLVFKHMWILPEAPDKGIYLKVGD
;
A
#
# COMPACT_ATOMS: atom_id res chain seq x y z
N MET A 1 8.15 -13.38 9.28
CA MET A 1 7.81 -13.95 7.95
C MET A 1 6.33 -13.92 7.74
N LEU A 2 5.91 -13.55 6.55
CA LEU A 2 4.50 -13.49 6.21
C LEU A 2 3.88 -14.88 6.13
N ALA A 3 2.74 -15.03 6.75
CA ALA A 3 1.93 -16.25 6.67
C ALA A 3 0.56 -15.95 6.04
N ILE A 4 0.47 -14.86 5.29
CA ILE A 4 -0.77 -14.43 4.65
C ILE A 4 -0.75 -14.82 3.17
N THR A 5 -1.90 -15.24 2.65
CA THR A 5 -2.06 -15.50 1.22
C THR A 5 -2.40 -14.19 0.49
N GLN A 6 -2.24 -14.18 -0.83
CA GLN A 6 -2.64 -13.03 -1.65
C GLN A 6 -4.13 -12.71 -1.47
N GLU A 7 -4.96 -13.73 -1.41
CA GLU A 7 -6.39 -13.56 -1.21
C GLU A 7 -6.72 -12.93 0.15
N GLN A 8 -6.00 -13.34 1.20
CA GLN A 8 -6.16 -12.74 2.52
C GLN A 8 -5.66 -11.32 2.56
N LEU A 9 -4.55 -11.01 1.88
CA LEU A 9 -4.04 -9.65 1.79
C LEU A 9 -5.05 -8.73 1.10
N ASP A 10 -5.60 -9.17 -0.03
CA ASP A 10 -6.64 -8.43 -0.72
C ASP A 10 -7.84 -8.17 0.20
N ALA A 11 -8.21 -9.15 1.01
CA ALA A 11 -9.34 -9.03 1.93
C ALA A 11 -9.09 -7.99 3.03
N VAL A 12 -7.90 -7.95 3.62
CA VAL A 12 -7.59 -6.95 4.65
C VAL A 12 -7.44 -5.55 4.06
N VAL A 13 -6.98 -5.42 2.82
CA VAL A 13 -6.95 -4.14 2.13
C VAL A 13 -8.37 -3.64 1.86
N ARG A 14 -9.28 -4.52 1.47
CA ARG A 14 -10.69 -4.16 1.27
C ARG A 14 -11.36 -3.77 2.57
N GLU A 15 -11.04 -4.42 3.69
CA GLU A 15 -11.53 -4.00 4.99
C GLU A 15 -11.07 -2.57 5.30
N ALA A 16 -9.81 -2.28 5.06
CA ALA A 16 -9.27 -0.93 5.28
C ALA A 16 -9.97 0.09 4.39
N TYR A 17 -10.22 -0.26 3.14
CA TYR A 17 -10.97 0.58 2.20
C TYR A 17 -12.40 0.82 2.71
N ASP A 18 -13.12 -0.23 3.08
CA ASP A 18 -14.50 -0.12 3.54
C ASP A 18 -14.59 0.76 4.79
N HIS A 19 -13.68 0.58 5.73
CA HIS A 19 -13.63 1.40 6.92
C HIS A 19 -13.35 2.87 6.59
N ALA A 20 -12.35 3.11 5.74
CA ALA A 20 -11.99 4.47 5.36
C ALA A 20 -13.12 5.16 4.61
N HIS A 21 -13.80 4.42 3.73
CA HIS A 21 -14.93 4.95 2.97
C HIS A 21 -16.10 5.30 3.91
N ALA A 22 -16.34 4.48 4.93
CA ALA A 22 -17.48 4.67 5.83
C ALA A 22 -17.29 5.84 6.81
N CYS A 23 -16.05 6.10 7.27
CA CYS A 23 -15.87 6.98 8.42
C CYS A 23 -14.61 7.82 8.46
N CYS A 24 -13.75 7.82 7.44
CA CYS A 24 -12.47 8.52 7.55
C CYS A 24 -12.33 9.71 6.63
N HIS A 25 -11.86 10.82 7.18
CA HIS A 25 -11.38 11.97 6.43
C HIS A 25 -9.88 11.82 6.16
N TYR A 26 -9.40 12.43 5.07
CA TYR A 26 -7.98 12.44 4.78
C TYR A 26 -7.23 13.31 5.78
N ALA A 27 -6.20 12.75 6.42
CA ALA A 27 -5.36 13.47 7.39
C ALA A 27 -3.94 12.90 7.35
N PRO A 28 -3.03 13.51 6.56
CA PRO A 28 -1.74 12.90 6.27
C PRO A 28 -0.73 12.93 7.41
N THR A 29 -0.92 13.80 8.38
CA THR A 29 0.07 14.00 9.46
C THR A 29 -0.41 13.53 10.82
N ASP A 30 -1.63 13.07 10.93
CA ASP A 30 -2.25 12.76 12.22
C ASP A 30 -2.69 11.31 12.23
N ARG A 31 -1.72 10.41 12.33
CA ARG A 31 -1.98 8.98 12.40
C ARG A 31 -1.99 8.52 13.85
N SER A 32 -3.16 8.14 14.31
CA SER A 32 -3.31 7.47 15.58
C SER A 32 -3.30 5.95 15.40
N PHE A 33 -3.32 5.24 16.48
CA PHE A 33 -3.38 3.78 16.44
C PHE A 33 -4.48 3.29 17.40
N PRO A 34 -5.36 2.35 16.99
CA PRO A 34 -5.45 1.70 15.67
C PRO A 34 -5.82 2.68 14.55
N VAL A 35 -5.20 2.49 13.40
CA VAL A 35 -5.32 3.44 12.29
C VAL A 35 -6.75 3.53 11.78
N GLY A 36 -7.24 4.76 11.69
CA GLY A 36 -8.59 5.03 11.18
C GLY A 36 -9.70 4.98 12.22
N GLU A 37 -9.43 4.59 13.47
CA GLU A 37 -10.47 4.52 14.50
C GLU A 37 -10.89 5.90 15.00
N ASP A 38 -10.06 6.91 14.78
CA ASP A 38 -10.36 8.31 15.11
C ASP A 38 -11.04 9.05 13.95
N GLY A 39 -11.37 8.36 12.87
CA GLY A 39 -12.00 8.97 11.70
C GLY A 39 -11.03 9.65 10.75
N LYS A 40 -9.74 9.36 10.86
CA LYS A 40 -8.68 9.97 10.04
C LYS A 40 -7.84 8.91 9.37
N MET A 41 -7.54 9.09 8.09
CA MET A 41 -6.70 8.17 7.33
C MET A 41 -6.13 8.86 6.10
N ASP A 42 -4.87 8.57 5.79
CA ASP A 42 -4.25 8.94 4.51
C ASP A 42 -3.92 7.69 3.69
N CYS A 43 -3.18 7.88 2.59
CA CYS A 43 -2.81 6.75 1.73
C CYS A 43 -1.98 5.69 2.45
N THR A 44 -1.00 6.12 3.23
CA THR A 44 -0.18 5.20 4.05
C THR A 44 -1.01 4.61 5.20
N GLY A 45 -1.92 5.39 5.75
CA GLY A 45 -2.84 4.92 6.79
C GLY A 45 -3.68 3.74 6.33
N LEU A 46 -4.11 3.75 5.09
CA LEU A 46 -4.85 2.62 4.53
C LEU A 46 -4.00 1.34 4.53
N MET A 47 -2.76 1.45 4.10
CA MET A 47 -1.81 0.34 4.14
C MET A 47 -1.57 -0.15 5.57
N LEU A 48 -1.35 0.78 6.49
CA LEU A 48 -1.11 0.44 7.90
C LEU A 48 -2.32 -0.24 8.55
N ARG A 49 -3.52 0.22 8.23
CA ARG A 49 -4.73 -0.43 8.75
C ARG A 49 -4.87 -1.84 8.21
N ALA A 50 -4.60 -2.06 6.94
CA ALA A 50 -4.64 -3.39 6.36
C ALA A 50 -3.67 -4.33 7.06
N LEU A 51 -2.43 -3.86 7.28
CA LEU A 51 -1.40 -4.66 7.95
C LEU A 51 -1.72 -4.87 9.44
N TRP A 52 -2.32 -3.88 10.09
CA TRP A 52 -2.79 -4.05 11.47
C TRP A 52 -3.90 -5.09 11.56
N TRP A 53 -4.87 -5.01 10.65
CA TRP A 53 -5.96 -5.98 10.60
C TRP A 53 -5.45 -7.39 10.37
N ALA A 54 -4.37 -7.53 9.61
CA ALA A 54 -3.70 -8.81 9.40
C ALA A 54 -2.81 -9.24 10.59
N GLY A 55 -2.60 -8.38 11.58
CA GLY A 55 -1.79 -8.70 12.75
C GLY A 55 -0.30 -8.39 12.63
N TYR A 56 0.12 -7.63 11.63
CA TYR A 56 1.54 -7.34 11.37
C TYR A 56 2.01 -5.98 11.86
N VAL A 57 1.11 -5.09 12.21
CA VAL A 57 1.43 -3.73 12.67
C VAL A 57 0.76 -3.50 14.01
N ASP A 58 1.50 -2.92 14.95
CA ASP A 58 1.02 -2.65 16.31
C ASP A 58 1.20 -1.19 16.75
N ARG A 59 1.62 -0.32 15.83
CA ARG A 59 1.84 1.10 16.12
C ARG A 59 1.67 1.95 14.87
N ALA A 60 1.41 3.23 15.07
CA ALA A 60 1.46 4.21 13.99
C ALA A 60 2.91 4.46 13.56
N MET A 61 3.11 4.77 12.29
CA MET A 61 4.42 5.09 11.74
C MET A 61 4.27 6.03 10.56
N ASN A 62 5.36 6.69 10.17
CA ASN A 62 5.36 7.55 8.99
C ASN A 62 5.48 6.74 7.69
N CYS A 63 5.39 7.42 6.56
CA CYS A 63 5.41 6.76 5.24
C CYS A 63 6.69 5.98 5.01
N ASP A 64 7.82 6.55 5.39
CA ASP A 64 9.12 5.94 5.16
C ASP A 64 9.33 4.70 6.05
N GLU A 65 8.94 4.78 7.31
CA GLU A 65 8.97 3.64 8.22
C GLU A 65 8.06 2.52 7.74
N ALA A 66 6.87 2.86 7.28
CA ALA A 66 5.91 1.90 6.75
C ALA A 66 6.46 1.21 5.50
N ASP A 67 7.12 1.96 4.64
CA ASP A 67 7.75 1.39 3.44
C ASP A 67 8.86 0.40 3.80
N GLN A 68 9.72 0.76 4.74
CA GLN A 68 10.80 -0.11 5.18
C GLN A 68 10.29 -1.37 5.87
N LEU A 69 9.20 -1.25 6.61
CA LEU A 69 8.58 -2.39 7.27
C LEU A 69 8.20 -3.50 6.28
N MET A 70 7.84 -3.15 5.06
CA MET A 70 7.41 -4.13 4.07
C MET A 70 8.49 -5.17 3.79
N GLY A 71 9.75 -4.71 3.64
CA GLY A 71 10.88 -5.62 3.48
C GLY A 71 11.10 -6.50 4.70
N ASP A 72 10.99 -5.92 5.89
CA ASP A 72 11.16 -6.64 7.15
C ASP A 72 10.08 -7.72 7.33
N LEU A 73 8.88 -7.47 6.84
CA LEU A 73 7.80 -8.45 6.88
C LEU A 73 7.98 -9.60 5.89
N GLY A 74 8.83 -9.43 4.88
CA GLY A 74 9.08 -10.45 3.88
C GLY A 74 8.46 -10.20 2.52
N PHE A 75 7.89 -9.02 2.28
CA PHE A 75 7.48 -8.64 0.93
C PHE A 75 8.69 -8.48 0.03
N VAL A 76 8.52 -8.81 -1.23
CA VAL A 76 9.57 -8.70 -2.25
C VAL A 76 9.42 -7.35 -2.96
N LYS A 77 10.54 -6.62 -3.06
CA LYS A 77 10.57 -5.33 -3.75
C LYS A 77 10.76 -5.55 -5.25
N SER A 78 9.87 -4.98 -6.05
CA SER A 78 10.04 -4.89 -7.50
C SER A 78 10.25 -3.44 -7.90
N THR A 79 11.21 -3.21 -8.78
CA THR A 79 11.46 -1.90 -9.40
C THR A 79 10.97 -1.85 -10.84
N ASP A 80 10.30 -2.88 -11.33
CA ASP A 80 9.72 -2.92 -12.66
C ASP A 80 8.28 -2.42 -12.61
N ILE A 81 8.02 -1.27 -13.23
CA ILE A 81 6.69 -0.67 -13.25
C ILE A 81 5.64 -1.58 -13.91
N ASN A 82 6.05 -2.49 -14.78
CA ASN A 82 5.11 -3.41 -15.41
C ASN A 82 4.46 -4.35 -14.40
N ASP A 83 5.11 -4.61 -13.27
CA ASP A 83 4.55 -5.45 -12.22
C ASP A 83 3.30 -4.82 -11.57
N VAL A 84 3.14 -3.51 -11.68
CA VAL A 84 1.94 -2.83 -11.20
C VAL A 84 0.69 -3.32 -11.92
N TYR A 85 0.84 -3.71 -13.18
CA TYR A 85 -0.27 -4.18 -14.01
C TYR A 85 -0.51 -5.69 -13.94
N THR A 86 0.40 -6.43 -13.34
CA THR A 86 0.35 -7.89 -13.38
C THR A 86 0.33 -8.54 -12.00
N HIS A 87 0.62 -7.78 -10.95
CA HIS A 87 0.71 -8.30 -9.58
C HIS A 87 -0.15 -7.49 -8.63
N HIS A 88 -0.63 -8.15 -7.60
CA HIS A 88 -1.25 -7.48 -6.46
C HIS A 88 -0.17 -7.04 -5.49
N GLY A 89 -0.26 -5.84 -4.96
CA GLY A 89 0.70 -5.38 -3.98
C GLY A 89 0.63 -3.88 -3.72
N PHE A 90 1.44 -3.42 -2.79
CA PHE A 90 1.54 -2.01 -2.43
C PHE A 90 2.56 -1.32 -3.31
N VAL A 91 2.12 -0.26 -3.98
CA VAL A 91 2.95 0.51 -4.92
C VAL A 91 3.34 1.82 -4.25
N GLN A 92 4.62 2.14 -4.31
CA GLN A 92 5.17 3.34 -3.70
C GLN A 92 5.62 4.33 -4.76
N TRP A 93 5.25 5.58 -4.55
CA TRP A 93 5.53 6.70 -5.44
C TRP A 93 6.25 7.79 -4.68
N CYS A 94 7.03 8.59 -5.37
CA CYS A 94 7.68 9.75 -4.77
C CYS A 94 7.60 10.96 -5.68
N GLU A 95 7.77 12.14 -5.07
CA GLU A 95 7.99 13.35 -5.82
C GLU A 95 9.35 13.30 -6.53
N PRO A 96 9.53 14.03 -7.64
CA PRO A 96 10.77 13.95 -8.42
C PRO A 96 12.05 14.22 -7.62
N HIS A 97 12.02 15.13 -6.64
CA HIS A 97 13.19 15.43 -5.83
C HIS A 97 13.55 14.32 -4.84
N ASN A 98 12.67 13.36 -4.64
CA ASN A 98 12.91 12.20 -3.78
C ASN A 98 13.37 10.96 -4.54
N VAL A 99 13.56 11.07 -5.86
CA VAL A 99 14.13 9.99 -6.66
C VAL A 99 15.54 9.68 -6.16
N GLY A 100 15.83 8.41 -5.90
CA GLY A 100 17.13 7.97 -5.37
C GLY A 100 17.29 8.11 -3.87
N THR A 101 16.30 8.65 -3.17
CA THR A 101 16.26 8.70 -1.71
C THR A 101 15.40 7.57 -1.15
N GLU A 102 15.33 7.47 0.17
CA GLU A 102 14.47 6.49 0.86
C GLU A 102 13.04 7.03 1.07
N HIS A 103 12.75 8.26 0.67
CA HIS A 103 11.45 8.88 0.93
C HIS A 103 10.40 8.42 -0.06
N VAL A 104 9.20 8.17 0.46
CA VAL A 104 8.00 7.87 -0.30
C VAL A 104 6.93 8.91 0.02
N ASN A 105 6.14 9.28 -0.99
CA ASN A 105 5.16 10.35 -0.86
C ASN A 105 3.72 9.89 -1.05
N HIS A 106 3.54 8.76 -1.74
CA HIS A 106 2.20 8.23 -2.00
C HIS A 106 2.26 6.71 -2.14
N THR A 107 1.22 6.06 -1.68
CA THR A 107 1.06 4.62 -1.83
C THR A 107 -0.36 4.28 -2.26
N TYR A 108 -0.49 3.21 -3.03
CA TYR A 108 -1.78 2.59 -3.27
C TYR A 108 -1.59 1.07 -3.37
N TYR A 109 -2.71 0.36 -3.36
CA TYR A 109 -2.70 -1.09 -3.55
C TYR A 109 -3.15 -1.41 -4.96
N SER A 110 -2.33 -2.12 -5.73
CA SER A 110 -2.67 -2.59 -7.06
C SER A 110 -3.40 -3.94 -6.96
N LEU A 111 -4.44 -4.08 -7.74
CA LEU A 111 -5.17 -5.34 -7.91
C LEU A 111 -4.74 -6.08 -9.18
N GLY A 112 -3.60 -5.70 -9.74
CA GLY A 112 -2.96 -6.42 -10.83
C GLY A 112 -3.78 -6.45 -12.11
N GLY A 113 -3.99 -7.65 -12.62
CA GLY A 113 -4.50 -7.87 -13.97
C GLY A 113 -5.88 -7.32 -14.29
N ASP A 114 -6.67 -6.89 -13.33
CA ASP A 114 -7.95 -6.25 -13.62
C ASP A 114 -7.82 -4.73 -13.77
N GLY A 115 -6.60 -4.21 -13.63
CA GLY A 115 -6.30 -2.80 -13.84
C GLY A 115 -6.86 -1.86 -12.78
N ARG A 116 -7.08 -2.35 -11.57
CA ARG A 116 -7.67 -1.55 -10.51
C ARG A 116 -6.69 -1.30 -9.38
N THR A 117 -6.90 -0.17 -8.70
CA THR A 117 -6.16 0.20 -7.50
C THR A 117 -7.10 0.59 -6.38
N ILE A 118 -6.63 0.45 -5.15
CA ILE A 118 -7.32 0.91 -3.95
C ILE A 118 -6.43 1.95 -3.30
N SER A 119 -6.95 3.15 -3.06
CA SER A 119 -6.18 4.26 -2.56
C SER A 119 -7.03 5.20 -1.73
N LYS A 120 -6.39 5.98 -0.86
CA LYS A 120 -7.00 7.10 -0.16
C LYS A 120 -6.33 8.38 -0.65
N TYR A 121 -7.11 9.33 -1.14
CA TYR A 121 -6.64 10.59 -1.71
C TYR A 121 -7.01 11.77 -0.85
N ASP A 122 -6.18 12.82 -0.96
CA ASP A 122 -6.42 14.11 -0.31
C ASP A 122 -7.22 15.04 -1.22
N THR A 123 -8.42 14.70 -1.49
CA THR A 123 -9.34 15.59 -2.22
C THR A 123 -10.65 15.77 -1.47
N GLY A 124 -10.60 15.59 -0.14
CA GLY A 124 -11.80 15.50 0.67
C GLY A 124 -12.62 14.27 0.33
N SER A 125 -12.05 13.39 -0.48
CA SER A 125 -12.78 12.25 -0.99
C SER A 125 -12.47 11.00 -0.22
N ASP A 126 -13.42 10.13 -0.28
CA ASP A 126 -13.31 8.79 0.25
C ASP A 126 -12.27 7.98 -0.54
N PRO A 127 -11.79 6.88 0.01
CA PRO A 127 -11.02 5.92 -0.76
C PRO A 127 -11.84 5.42 -1.95
N ARG A 128 -11.17 5.12 -3.02
CA ARG A 128 -11.82 4.65 -4.24
C ARG A 128 -11.01 3.52 -4.88
N ILE A 129 -11.69 2.79 -5.73
CA ILE A 129 -11.07 1.79 -6.59
C ILE A 129 -10.98 2.39 -7.98
N ASP A 130 -9.76 2.58 -8.46
CA ASP A 130 -9.50 3.19 -9.77
C ASP A 130 -8.76 2.21 -10.68
N ALA A 131 -8.68 2.54 -11.96
CA ALA A 131 -7.83 1.81 -12.88
C ALA A 131 -6.36 1.95 -12.47
N VAL A 132 -5.57 0.95 -12.74
CA VAL A 132 -4.13 1.02 -12.50
C VAL A 132 -3.53 2.12 -13.36
N GLN A 133 -2.82 3.04 -12.74
CA GLN A 133 -2.16 4.14 -13.45
C GLN A 133 -0.72 4.24 -12.98
N PRO A 134 0.22 4.24 -13.90
CA PRO A 134 1.60 4.52 -13.58
C PRO A 134 1.78 6.03 -13.46
N TYR A 135 1.59 6.61 -12.34
CA TYR A 135 1.65 8.07 -12.14
C TYR A 135 2.89 8.78 -12.70
N VAL A 136 3.77 8.05 -13.35
CA VAL A 136 4.97 8.61 -13.99
C VAL A 136 4.55 9.63 -15.05
N GLY A 137 4.93 10.88 -14.83
CA GLY A 137 4.58 11.96 -15.73
C GLY A 137 3.13 12.45 -15.63
N VAL A 138 2.35 11.90 -14.71
CA VAL A 138 0.97 12.32 -14.50
C VAL A 138 0.93 13.32 -13.34
N PRO A 139 0.34 14.51 -13.51
CA PRO A 139 0.22 15.47 -12.43
C PRO A 139 -0.61 14.93 -11.27
N VAL A 140 -0.23 15.31 -10.06
CA VAL A 140 -0.98 15.02 -8.85
C VAL A 140 -1.64 16.30 -8.39
N ASP A 141 -2.96 16.32 -8.37
CA ASP A 141 -3.73 17.53 -8.21
C ASP A 141 -3.42 18.31 -6.94
N GLU A 142 -3.50 17.65 -5.80
CA GLU A 142 -3.36 18.32 -4.53
C GLU A 142 -1.94 18.85 -4.25
N TRP A 143 -0.96 18.39 -5.03
CA TRP A 143 0.43 18.78 -4.82
C TRP A 143 1.01 19.54 -6.00
N GLY A 144 0.23 19.74 -7.05
CA GLY A 144 0.65 20.46 -8.24
C GLY A 144 1.90 19.90 -8.90
N GLY A 145 2.21 18.64 -8.65
CA GLY A 145 3.43 18.00 -9.10
C GLY A 145 3.20 16.72 -9.88
N THR A 146 4.29 16.02 -10.14
CA THR A 146 4.30 14.73 -10.82
C THR A 146 4.88 13.68 -9.89
N LEU A 147 4.20 12.55 -9.74
CA LEU A 147 4.73 11.42 -8.99
C LEU A 147 5.53 10.50 -9.90
N VAL A 148 6.60 9.94 -9.35
CA VAL A 148 7.49 9.01 -10.02
C VAL A 148 7.37 7.66 -9.34
N PHE A 149 7.24 6.60 -10.12
CA PHE A 149 7.23 5.24 -9.58
C PHE A 149 8.55 4.94 -8.88
N LYS A 150 8.46 4.38 -7.70
CA LYS A 150 9.63 4.04 -6.90
C LYS A 150 9.85 2.54 -6.85
N HIS A 151 8.91 1.83 -6.28
CA HIS A 151 8.92 0.37 -6.24
C HIS A 151 7.54 -0.16 -5.83
N MET A 152 7.40 -1.47 -5.92
CA MET A 152 6.20 -2.18 -5.51
C MET A 152 6.58 -3.30 -4.56
N TRP A 153 5.77 -3.49 -3.54
CA TRP A 153 5.91 -4.58 -2.59
C TRP A 153 4.92 -5.69 -2.92
N ILE A 154 5.44 -6.86 -3.22
CA ILE A 154 4.68 -8.01 -3.69
C ILE A 154 4.86 -9.15 -2.69
N LEU A 155 3.80 -9.90 -2.41
CA LEU A 155 3.94 -11.13 -1.65
C LEU A 155 4.84 -12.09 -2.44
N PRO A 156 5.80 -12.73 -1.78
CA PRO A 156 6.59 -13.75 -2.47
C PRO A 156 5.67 -14.88 -2.96
N GLU A 157 5.98 -15.41 -4.13
CA GLU A 157 5.27 -16.58 -4.61
C GLU A 157 5.42 -17.72 -3.62
N ALA A 158 4.34 -18.42 -3.36
CA ALA A 158 4.41 -19.61 -2.54
C ALA A 158 5.34 -20.60 -3.23
N PRO A 159 6.32 -21.15 -2.51
CA PRO A 159 7.16 -22.18 -3.08
C PRO A 159 6.31 -23.40 -3.43
N ASP A 160 6.89 -24.34 -4.16
CA ASP A 160 6.24 -25.62 -4.43
C ASP A 160 5.60 -26.15 -3.15
N LYS A 161 4.39 -26.70 -3.27
CA LYS A 161 3.58 -27.09 -2.12
C LYS A 161 4.33 -27.97 -1.14
N GLY A 162 5.15 -28.88 -1.63
CA GLY A 162 5.92 -29.77 -0.76
C GLY A 162 6.95 -29.01 0.05
N ILE A 163 7.65 -28.05 -0.59
CA ILE A 163 8.64 -27.23 0.09
C ILE A 163 7.98 -26.27 1.06
N TYR A 164 6.88 -25.67 0.64
CA TYR A 164 6.13 -24.74 1.47
C TYR A 164 5.66 -25.39 2.77
N LEU A 165 5.09 -26.55 2.67
CA LEU A 165 4.60 -27.27 3.85
C LEU A 165 5.72 -27.63 4.82
N LYS A 166 6.94 -27.83 4.34
CA LYS A 166 8.09 -28.13 5.21
C LYS A 166 8.60 -26.88 5.89
N VAL A 167 8.57 -25.74 5.22
CA VAL A 167 9.08 -24.48 5.72
C VAL A 167 8.04 -23.75 6.54
N GLY A 168 6.78 -23.94 6.25
CA GLY A 168 5.66 -23.29 6.93
C GLY A 168 5.33 -23.84 8.30
N ASP A 169 6.06 -24.82 8.74
CA ASP A 169 5.87 -25.43 10.07
C ASP A 169 6.00 -24.42 11.21
#